data_69052c9432434364c2d36cd916b7051c
#
_entry.id   69052c9432434364c2d36cd916b7051c
#
_cell.length_a   1.000
_cell.length_b   1.000
_cell.length_c   1.000
_cell.angle_alpha   90.00
_cell.angle_beta   90.00
_cell.angle_gamma   90.00
#
_symmetry.space_group_name_H-M   'P 1'
#
loop_
_entity.id
_entity.type
_entity.pdbx_description
1 polymer ?
#
loop_
_entity_poly.entity_id
_entity_poly.type
_entity_poly.pdbx_seq_one_letter_code
_entity_poly.pdbx_strand_id
1 'polypeptide(L)'
;MIAGYENSDINLYDKPDDWEDRVGKFIPEEDRKVIVSSPTKRCISTAKLLFDRFPCEVTKSLGEFECKALGNKKFWEITEEEFNRLVFLPASTMEKRAKIVLHDMGNDIRHENNTNAVIAISHGMLIRYIYHYMTGNPGISAYDVINSKGFKFSNLDLLIVDTVKKTVEVHHYKDPIVHK
;
A
#
# COMPACT_ATOMS: atom_id res chain seq x y z
N MET A 1 0.63 -8.77 13.10
CA MET A 1 0.11 -10.06 12.61
C MET A 1 0.21 -10.03 11.09
N ILE A 2 1.04 -10.88 10.48
CA ILE A 2 0.88 -11.12 9.05
C ILE A 2 -0.38 -11.94 8.98
N ALA A 3 -1.48 -11.32 8.62
CA ALA A 3 -2.63 -12.07 8.25
C ALA A 3 -2.23 -13.02 7.12
N GLY A 4 -2.37 -14.30 7.36
CA GLY A 4 -2.12 -15.32 6.35
C GLY A 4 -2.79 -14.91 5.06
N TYR A 5 -2.08 -14.99 3.97
CA TYR A 5 -2.29 -14.28 2.72
C TYR A 5 -3.63 -14.46 2.03
N GLU A 6 -4.45 -15.41 2.43
CA GLU A 6 -5.61 -15.76 1.62
C GLU A 6 -6.99 -15.45 2.23
N ASN A 7 -7.14 -15.33 3.54
CA ASN A 7 -8.49 -15.30 4.14
C ASN A 7 -8.65 -14.52 5.44
N SER A 8 -7.78 -13.59 5.79
CA SER A 8 -8.13 -12.75 6.92
C SER A 8 -9.17 -11.72 6.45
N ASP A 9 -10.42 -12.05 6.70
CA ASP A 9 -11.48 -11.06 6.81
C ASP A 9 -11.15 -10.16 8.00
N ILE A 10 -10.18 -9.26 7.82
CA ILE A 10 -10.04 -8.13 8.73
C ILE A 10 -11.26 -7.30 8.42
N ASN A 11 -12.27 -7.41 9.27
CA ASN A 11 -13.38 -6.50 9.23
C ASN A 11 -12.83 -5.10 9.44
N LEU A 12 -12.93 -4.29 8.39
CA LEU A 12 -12.73 -2.88 8.54
C LEU A 12 -13.85 -2.38 9.40
N TYR A 13 -13.47 -1.68 10.43
CA TYR A 13 -14.35 -0.88 11.24
C TYR A 13 -14.95 0.24 10.37
N ASP A 14 -15.83 1.04 10.94
CA ASP A 14 -16.50 2.09 10.23
C ASP A 14 -15.55 3.06 9.52
N LYS A 15 -16.02 3.65 8.44
CA LYS A 15 -15.30 4.73 7.74
C LYS A 15 -15.11 5.89 8.73
N PRO A 16 -13.88 6.43 8.87
CA PRO A 16 -13.65 7.60 9.71
C PRO A 16 -14.50 8.80 9.26
N ASP A 17 -15.09 9.52 10.19
CA ASP A 17 -15.94 10.68 9.90
C ASP A 17 -15.22 11.77 9.10
N ASP A 18 -13.92 11.96 9.37
CA ASP A 18 -13.08 12.96 8.70
C ASP A 18 -12.41 12.45 7.41
N TRP A 19 -12.75 11.24 6.93
CA TRP A 19 -12.06 10.61 5.81
C TRP A 19 -12.14 11.42 4.52
N GLU A 20 -13.32 11.93 4.18
CA GLU A 20 -13.53 12.72 2.96
C GLU A 20 -12.73 14.01 2.99
N ASP A 21 -12.71 14.70 4.13
CA ASP A 21 -11.93 15.93 4.32
C ASP A 21 -10.43 15.68 4.21
N ARG A 22 -9.97 14.55 4.75
CA ARG A 22 -8.56 14.15 4.66
C ARG A 22 -8.12 13.89 3.23
N VAL A 23 -8.88 13.08 2.51
CA VAL A 23 -8.56 12.76 1.10
C VAL A 23 -8.74 14.01 0.23
N GLY A 24 -9.74 14.84 0.51
CA GLY A 24 -10.03 16.07 -0.21
C GLY A 24 -8.92 17.12 -0.17
N LYS A 25 -8.07 17.09 0.86
CA LYS A 25 -6.89 17.95 0.93
C LYS A 25 -5.87 17.69 -0.18
N PHE A 26 -5.85 16.49 -0.73
CA PHE A 26 -4.86 16.05 -1.72
C PHE A 26 -5.46 15.77 -3.08
N ILE A 27 -6.69 15.26 -3.11
CA ILE A 27 -7.37 14.86 -4.34
C ILE A 27 -8.78 15.43 -4.31
N PRO A 28 -9.06 16.48 -5.08
CA PRO A 28 -10.41 17.00 -5.25
C PRO A 28 -11.40 15.92 -5.70
N GLU A 29 -12.67 16.04 -5.34
CA GLU A 29 -13.67 15.00 -5.63
C GLU A 29 -13.82 14.74 -7.12
N GLU A 30 -13.73 15.77 -7.93
CA GLU A 30 -13.77 15.71 -9.40
C GLU A 30 -12.63 14.88 -10.02
N ASP A 31 -11.50 14.75 -9.32
CA ASP A 31 -10.35 13.95 -9.75
C ASP A 31 -10.40 12.50 -9.22
N ARG A 32 -11.34 12.16 -8.33
CA ARG A 32 -11.51 10.80 -7.77
C ARG A 32 -12.35 9.92 -8.67
N LYS A 33 -11.96 9.74 -9.94
CA LYS A 33 -12.80 9.04 -10.93
C LYS A 33 -12.75 7.53 -10.80
N VAL A 34 -11.64 6.99 -10.35
CA VAL A 34 -11.44 5.56 -10.18
C VAL A 34 -10.58 5.27 -8.94
N ILE A 35 -10.98 4.22 -8.23
CA ILE A 35 -10.21 3.64 -7.14
C ILE A 35 -9.60 2.34 -7.63
N VAL A 36 -8.32 2.15 -7.42
CA VAL A 36 -7.61 0.94 -7.83
C VAL A 36 -7.25 0.12 -6.60
N SER A 37 -7.53 -1.16 -6.62
CA SER A 37 -7.31 -2.05 -5.47
C SER A 37 -6.47 -3.27 -5.82
N SER A 38 -5.68 -3.72 -4.85
CA SER A 38 -5.16 -5.08 -4.85
C SER A 38 -6.30 -6.10 -4.91
N PRO A 39 -6.10 -7.28 -5.53
CA PRO A 39 -7.14 -8.31 -5.65
C PRO A 39 -7.52 -9.00 -4.33
N THR A 40 -6.90 -8.65 -3.22
CA THR A 40 -7.24 -9.26 -1.93
C THR A 40 -8.56 -8.73 -1.38
N LYS A 41 -9.34 -9.61 -0.74
CA LYS A 41 -10.64 -9.24 -0.15
C LYS A 41 -10.57 -8.02 0.76
N ARG A 42 -9.56 -7.95 1.64
CA ARG A 42 -9.38 -6.82 2.56
C ARG A 42 -9.19 -5.49 1.83
N CYS A 43 -8.41 -5.45 0.73
CA CYS A 43 -8.22 -4.23 -0.03
C CYS A 43 -9.49 -3.82 -0.77
N ILE A 44 -10.19 -4.77 -1.39
CA ILE A 44 -11.47 -4.53 -2.07
C ILE A 44 -12.53 -4.04 -1.06
N SER A 45 -12.60 -4.65 0.13
CA SER A 45 -13.52 -4.21 1.18
C SER A 45 -13.17 -2.81 1.69
N THR A 46 -11.88 -2.49 1.84
CA THR A 46 -11.42 -1.14 2.18
C THR A 46 -11.82 -0.12 1.12
N ALA A 47 -11.60 -0.44 -0.16
CA ALA A 47 -12.02 0.44 -1.25
C ALA A 47 -13.52 0.72 -1.22
N LYS A 48 -14.34 -0.31 -1.06
CA LYS A 48 -15.79 -0.19 -0.97
C LYS A 48 -16.26 0.62 0.26
N LEU A 49 -15.59 0.44 1.40
CA LEU A 49 -15.96 1.17 2.62
C LEU A 49 -15.60 2.65 2.52
N LEU A 50 -14.39 2.95 2.04
CA LEU A 50 -13.87 4.30 2.05
C LEU A 50 -14.32 5.14 0.84
N PHE A 51 -14.65 4.48 -0.27
CA PHE A 51 -14.93 5.11 -1.56
C PHE A 51 -16.13 4.47 -2.27
N ASP A 52 -17.21 4.26 -1.55
CA ASP A 52 -18.42 3.56 -2.01
C ASP A 52 -19.09 4.17 -3.25
N ARG A 53 -18.89 5.46 -3.48
CA ARG A 53 -19.46 6.21 -4.63
C ARG A 53 -18.63 6.12 -5.91
N PHE A 54 -17.45 5.52 -5.87
CA PHE A 54 -16.53 5.48 -7.00
C PHE A 54 -16.35 4.05 -7.53
N PRO A 55 -16.16 3.88 -8.84
CA PRO A 55 -15.81 2.58 -9.41
C PRO A 55 -14.47 2.10 -8.84
N CYS A 56 -14.38 0.80 -8.58
CA CYS A 56 -13.17 0.17 -8.07
C CYS A 56 -12.64 -0.83 -9.10
N GLU A 57 -11.49 -0.54 -9.66
CA GLU A 57 -10.74 -1.45 -10.53
C GLU A 57 -9.79 -2.32 -9.69
N VAL A 58 -9.53 -3.53 -10.16
CA VAL A 58 -8.68 -4.49 -9.45
C VAL A 58 -7.46 -4.81 -10.30
N THR A 59 -6.26 -4.59 -9.76
CA THR A 59 -5.02 -4.91 -10.43
C THR A 59 -4.08 -5.76 -9.59
N LYS A 60 -3.43 -6.75 -10.23
CA LYS A 60 -2.43 -7.60 -9.58
C LYS A 60 -1.13 -6.84 -9.23
N SER A 61 -0.85 -5.74 -9.91
CA SER A 61 0.36 -4.94 -9.63
C SER A 61 0.38 -4.39 -8.20
N LEU A 62 -0.79 -4.14 -7.61
CA LEU A 62 -0.94 -3.70 -6.22
C LEU A 62 -0.91 -4.84 -5.18
N GLY A 63 -0.73 -6.09 -5.60
CA GLY A 63 -0.62 -7.23 -4.69
C GLY A 63 0.59 -7.13 -3.78
N GLU A 64 0.49 -7.72 -2.57
CA GLU A 64 1.61 -7.78 -1.63
C GLU A 64 2.75 -8.67 -2.15
N PHE A 65 3.95 -8.46 -1.64
CA PHE A 65 5.05 -9.39 -1.85
C PHE A 65 4.78 -10.73 -1.16
N GLU A 66 5.08 -11.82 -1.85
CA GLU A 66 4.82 -13.15 -1.32
C GLU A 66 5.84 -13.54 -0.25
N CYS A 67 5.36 -13.71 0.98
CA CYS A 67 6.13 -14.18 2.13
C CYS A 67 5.50 -15.44 2.75
N LYS A 68 4.93 -16.32 1.92
CA LYS A 68 4.17 -17.52 2.36
C LYS A 68 4.97 -18.45 3.28
N ALA A 69 6.29 -18.53 3.07
CA ALA A 69 7.15 -19.40 3.87
C ALA A 69 7.27 -18.96 5.33
N LEU A 70 6.88 -17.75 5.67
CA LEU A 70 6.88 -17.27 7.06
C LEU A 70 5.71 -17.84 7.88
N GLY A 71 4.66 -18.33 7.22
CA GLY A 71 3.48 -18.89 7.89
C GLY A 71 2.85 -17.90 8.86
N ASN A 72 2.57 -18.35 10.09
CA ASN A 72 1.96 -17.54 11.14
C ASN A 72 2.98 -16.86 12.07
N LYS A 73 4.27 -16.85 11.72
CA LYS A 73 5.29 -16.18 12.53
C LYS A 73 5.05 -14.68 12.55
N LYS A 74 5.30 -14.08 13.69
CA LYS A 74 5.25 -12.63 13.81
C LYS A 74 6.56 -12.04 13.32
N PHE A 75 6.52 -10.97 12.55
CA PHE A 75 7.73 -10.38 11.95
C PHE A 75 8.79 -9.99 12.96
N TRP A 76 8.38 -9.47 14.13
CA TRP A 76 9.32 -9.09 15.18
C TRP A 76 9.96 -10.27 15.93
N GLU A 77 9.53 -11.50 15.64
CA GLU A 77 10.07 -12.73 16.20
C GLU A 77 11.04 -13.44 15.23
N ILE A 78 11.21 -12.89 14.01
CA ILE A 78 12.02 -13.51 12.97
C ILE A 78 13.33 -12.73 12.84
N THR A 79 14.46 -13.44 12.88
CA THR A 79 15.78 -12.84 12.61
C THR A 79 15.95 -12.59 11.10
N GLU A 80 16.86 -11.69 10.76
CA GLU A 80 17.19 -11.42 9.34
C GLU A 80 17.69 -12.68 8.63
N GLU A 81 18.53 -13.48 9.28
CA GLU A 81 19.03 -14.74 8.74
C GLU A 81 17.90 -15.71 8.43
N GLU A 82 16.98 -15.89 9.37
CA GLU A 82 15.80 -16.74 9.19
C GLU A 82 14.89 -16.23 8.07
N PHE A 83 14.65 -14.91 8.03
CA PHE A 83 13.87 -14.29 6.97
C PHE A 83 14.48 -14.55 5.59
N ASN A 84 15.76 -14.26 5.41
CA ASN A 84 16.47 -14.42 4.14
C ASN A 84 16.54 -15.90 3.70
N ARG A 85 16.56 -16.84 4.64
CA ARG A 85 16.50 -18.27 4.34
C ARG A 85 15.11 -18.72 3.85
N LEU A 86 14.05 -18.15 4.39
CA LEU A 86 12.65 -18.53 4.10
C LEU A 86 12.04 -17.74 2.96
N VAL A 87 12.46 -16.50 2.77
CA VAL A 87 11.89 -15.56 1.80
C VAL A 87 12.98 -15.08 0.86
N PHE A 88 12.96 -15.60 -0.36
CA PHE A 88 13.84 -15.08 -1.41
C PHE A 88 13.16 -13.91 -2.13
N LEU A 89 13.39 -12.70 -1.61
CA LEU A 89 12.85 -11.47 -2.18
C LEU A 89 13.96 -10.41 -2.35
N PRO A 90 14.74 -10.49 -3.44
CA PRO A 90 15.82 -9.54 -3.69
C PRO A 90 15.27 -8.13 -3.95
N ALA A 91 16.05 -7.11 -3.57
CA ALA A 91 15.69 -5.70 -3.77
C ALA A 91 15.34 -5.39 -5.24
N SER A 92 16.03 -6.02 -6.20
CA SER A 92 15.72 -5.86 -7.63
C SER A 92 14.31 -6.30 -8.02
N THR A 93 13.75 -7.33 -7.36
CA THR A 93 12.36 -7.76 -7.57
C THR A 93 11.37 -6.73 -7.03
N MET A 94 11.66 -6.19 -5.84
CA MET A 94 10.84 -5.14 -5.24
C MET A 94 10.90 -3.87 -6.07
N GLU A 95 12.09 -3.49 -6.55
CA GLU A 95 12.30 -2.32 -7.42
C GLU A 95 11.51 -2.45 -8.73
N LYS A 96 11.59 -3.62 -9.38
CA LYS A 96 10.82 -3.89 -10.59
C LYS A 96 9.30 -3.74 -10.34
N ARG A 97 8.80 -4.24 -9.22
CA ARG A 97 7.39 -4.11 -8.85
C ARG A 97 7.00 -2.65 -8.61
N ALA A 98 7.81 -1.88 -7.87
CA ALA A 98 7.55 -0.46 -7.63
C ALA A 98 7.48 0.33 -8.94
N LYS A 99 8.41 0.09 -9.88
CA LYS A 99 8.40 0.71 -11.21
C LYS A 99 7.11 0.40 -11.97
N ILE A 100 6.66 -0.85 -11.97
CA ILE A 100 5.41 -1.26 -12.61
C ILE A 100 4.23 -0.52 -11.98
N VAL A 101 4.11 -0.52 -10.66
CA VAL A 101 3.01 0.15 -9.96
C VAL A 101 2.98 1.65 -10.28
N LEU A 102 4.12 2.31 -10.18
CA LEU A 102 4.20 3.76 -10.46
C LEU A 102 3.90 4.08 -11.92
N HIS A 103 4.28 3.21 -12.85
CA HIS A 103 3.94 3.35 -14.27
C HIS A 103 2.43 3.16 -14.49
N ASP A 104 1.87 2.05 -14.02
CA ASP A 104 0.45 1.72 -14.18
C ASP A 104 -0.43 2.84 -13.60
N MET A 105 -0.15 3.28 -12.34
CA MET A 105 -0.94 4.32 -11.70
C MET A 105 -0.71 5.70 -12.33
N GLY A 106 0.54 6.04 -12.65
CA GLY A 106 0.92 7.36 -13.14
C GLY A 106 0.58 7.62 -14.61
N ASN A 107 0.52 6.57 -15.42
CA ASN A 107 0.29 6.69 -16.87
C ASN A 107 -1.00 6.00 -17.29
N ASP A 108 -1.05 4.67 -17.24
CA ASP A 108 -2.12 3.90 -17.88
C ASP A 108 -3.49 4.23 -17.28
N ILE A 109 -3.69 3.95 -16.00
CA ILE A 109 -4.99 4.13 -15.34
C ILE A 109 -5.40 5.60 -15.33
N ARG A 110 -4.46 6.51 -15.11
CA ARG A 110 -4.73 7.94 -15.11
C ARG A 110 -5.21 8.42 -16.47
N HIS A 111 -4.56 7.99 -17.55
CA HIS A 111 -4.93 8.37 -18.91
C HIS A 111 -6.26 7.75 -19.35
N GLU A 112 -6.46 6.47 -19.09
CA GLU A 112 -7.70 5.76 -19.42
C GLU A 112 -8.93 6.39 -18.77
N ASN A 113 -8.79 6.88 -17.54
CA ASN A 113 -9.87 7.49 -16.78
C ASN A 113 -9.92 9.02 -16.90
N ASN A 114 -9.03 9.63 -17.66
CA ASN A 114 -8.92 11.08 -17.81
C ASN A 114 -8.97 11.80 -16.44
N THR A 115 -8.07 11.42 -15.55
CA THR A 115 -7.95 11.94 -14.19
C THR A 115 -6.53 12.46 -13.92
N ASN A 116 -6.38 13.40 -13.00
CA ASN A 116 -5.08 13.90 -12.56
C ASN A 116 -4.50 13.09 -11.39
N ALA A 117 -5.33 12.29 -10.74
CA ALA A 117 -4.93 11.48 -9.60
C ALA A 117 -5.55 10.08 -9.62
N VAL A 118 -4.85 9.12 -9.06
CA VAL A 118 -5.32 7.74 -8.85
C VAL A 118 -5.19 7.41 -7.37
N ILE A 119 -6.27 6.87 -6.78
CA ILE A 119 -6.26 6.37 -5.42
C ILE A 119 -6.04 4.86 -5.46
N ALA A 120 -4.95 4.39 -4.87
CA ALA A 120 -4.59 2.98 -4.85
C ALA A 120 -4.68 2.38 -3.44
N ILE A 121 -5.39 1.27 -3.30
CA ILE A 121 -5.50 0.50 -2.06
C ILE A 121 -4.60 -0.73 -2.16
N SER A 122 -3.59 -0.79 -1.30
CA SER A 122 -2.56 -1.82 -1.36
C SER A 122 -2.14 -2.30 0.03
N HIS A 123 -0.93 -2.83 0.15
CA HIS A 123 -0.41 -3.53 1.32
C HIS A 123 0.80 -2.82 1.91
N GLY A 124 1.01 -3.08 3.20
CA GLY A 124 2.01 -2.37 3.98
C GLY A 124 3.45 -2.52 3.46
N MET A 125 3.85 -3.70 3.02
CA MET A 125 5.22 -3.90 2.54
C MET A 125 5.45 -3.22 1.18
N LEU A 126 4.49 -3.34 0.24
CA LEU A 126 4.60 -2.68 -1.06
C LEU A 126 4.61 -1.14 -0.91
N ILE A 127 3.72 -0.58 -0.08
CA ILE A 127 3.66 0.87 0.16
C ILE A 127 4.97 1.37 0.78
N ARG A 128 5.50 0.66 1.78
CA ARG A 128 6.78 1.02 2.39
C ARG A 128 7.94 0.95 1.40
N TYR A 129 7.95 -0.06 0.54
CA TYR A 129 9.00 -0.14 -0.47
C TYR A 129 8.90 0.99 -1.50
N ILE A 130 7.69 1.36 -1.95
CA ILE A 130 7.49 2.52 -2.84
C ILE A 130 8.05 3.79 -2.19
N TYR A 131 7.80 4.00 -0.89
CA TYR A 131 8.41 5.12 -0.17
C TYR A 131 9.94 5.10 -0.23
N HIS A 132 10.58 3.97 0.10
CA HIS A 132 12.04 3.85 0.04
C HIS A 132 12.58 4.04 -1.37
N TYR A 133 11.90 3.50 -2.37
CA TYR A 133 12.25 3.68 -3.76
C TYR A 133 12.23 5.16 -4.17
N MET A 134 11.16 5.88 -3.81
CA MET A 134 10.98 7.30 -4.13
C MET A 134 11.94 8.22 -3.36
N THR A 135 12.37 7.82 -2.17
CA THR A 135 13.34 8.58 -1.35
C THR A 135 14.81 8.24 -1.64
N GLY A 136 15.08 7.50 -2.72
CA GLY A 136 16.45 7.21 -3.17
C GLY A 136 17.14 6.04 -2.48
N ASN A 137 16.38 5.15 -1.83
CA ASN A 137 16.88 3.93 -1.20
C ASN A 137 16.31 2.64 -1.84
N PRO A 138 16.47 2.39 -3.15
CA PRO A 138 15.92 1.21 -3.82
C PRO A 138 16.61 -0.09 -3.40
N GLY A 139 17.79 -0.02 -2.80
CA GLY A 139 18.57 -1.19 -2.35
C GLY A 139 18.20 -1.70 -0.96
N ILE A 140 17.19 -1.12 -0.31
CA ILE A 140 16.75 -1.58 1.02
C ILE A 140 16.37 -3.06 0.99
N SER A 141 16.77 -3.82 2.02
CA SER A 141 16.43 -5.23 2.11
C SER A 141 14.94 -5.43 2.39
N ALA A 142 14.40 -6.58 1.94
CA ALA A 142 13.02 -6.94 2.24
C ALA A 142 12.78 -7.08 3.75
N TYR A 143 13.79 -7.54 4.49
CA TYR A 143 13.73 -7.62 5.96
C TYR A 143 13.60 -6.24 6.60
N ASP A 144 14.37 -5.25 6.16
CA ASP A 144 14.30 -3.89 6.68
C ASP A 144 12.94 -3.23 6.35
N VAL A 145 12.43 -3.45 5.13
CA VAL A 145 11.10 -2.92 4.72
C VAL A 145 10.00 -3.48 5.60
N ILE A 146 10.00 -4.80 5.85
CA ILE A 146 8.94 -5.46 6.63
C ILE A 146 8.99 -5.03 8.09
N ASN A 147 10.18 -4.81 8.63
CA ASN A 147 10.38 -4.34 9.99
C ASN A 147 10.24 -2.81 10.13
N SER A 148 9.81 -2.15 9.08
CA SER A 148 9.56 -0.70 9.09
C SER A 148 10.79 0.13 9.48
N LYS A 149 12.00 -0.31 9.08
CA LYS A 149 13.23 0.41 9.35
C LYS A 149 13.22 1.77 8.65
N GLY A 150 13.31 2.82 9.43
CA GLY A 150 13.31 4.20 8.93
C GLY A 150 11.95 4.73 8.45
N PHE A 151 10.92 3.89 8.36
CA PHE A 151 9.61 4.32 7.90
C PHE A 151 8.48 3.46 8.48
N LYS A 152 7.63 4.06 9.30
CA LYS A 152 6.41 3.43 9.83
C LYS A 152 5.22 3.84 8.97
N PHE A 153 4.39 2.87 8.60
CA PHE A 153 3.15 3.08 7.88
C PHE A 153 2.06 2.21 8.50
N SER A 154 1.00 2.85 8.94
CA SER A 154 -0.12 2.22 9.64
C SER A 154 -1.37 2.15 8.77
N ASN A 155 -2.41 1.48 9.25
CA ASN A 155 -3.70 1.48 8.57
C ASN A 155 -4.25 2.90 8.49
N LEU A 156 -4.86 3.24 7.36
CA LEU A 156 -5.41 4.57 7.05
C LEU A 156 -4.37 5.69 6.88
N ASP A 157 -3.08 5.42 6.98
CA ASP A 157 -2.07 6.38 6.56
C ASP A 157 -2.14 6.57 5.03
N LEU A 158 -1.82 7.77 4.57
CA LEU A 158 -1.77 8.10 3.15
C LEU A 158 -0.32 8.29 2.72
N LEU A 159 0.08 7.57 1.67
CA LEU A 159 1.30 7.82 0.93
C LEU A 159 0.93 8.58 -0.35
N ILE A 160 1.36 9.82 -0.45
CA ILE A 160 1.09 10.69 -1.61
C ILE A 160 2.33 10.69 -2.48
N VAL A 161 2.19 10.28 -3.73
CA VAL A 161 3.28 10.19 -4.69
C VAL A 161 2.99 11.12 -5.85
N ASP A 162 3.84 12.13 -6.05
CA ASP A 162 3.85 12.95 -7.25
C ASP A 162 4.86 12.36 -8.24
N THR A 163 4.37 11.68 -9.26
CA THR A 163 5.22 11.00 -10.26
C THR A 163 5.90 11.98 -11.21
N VAL A 164 5.41 13.22 -11.34
CA VAL A 164 5.99 14.26 -12.17
C VAL A 164 7.13 14.95 -11.45
N LYS A 165 6.88 15.43 -10.23
CA LYS A 165 7.91 16.07 -9.39
C LYS A 165 8.84 15.07 -8.74
N LYS A 166 8.52 13.77 -8.78
CA LYS A 166 9.26 12.69 -8.12
C LYS A 166 9.37 12.91 -6.59
N THR A 167 8.30 13.39 -5.99
CA THR A 167 8.21 13.59 -4.54
C THR A 167 7.27 12.58 -3.90
N VAL A 168 7.48 12.35 -2.60
CA VAL A 168 6.64 11.49 -1.79
C VAL A 168 6.40 12.15 -0.43
N GLU A 169 5.16 12.13 0.02
CA GLU A 169 4.74 12.65 1.32
C GLU A 169 3.95 11.59 2.07
N VAL A 170 4.02 11.62 3.40
CA VAL A 170 3.30 10.69 4.27
C VAL A 170 2.41 11.46 5.22
N HIS A 171 1.16 11.08 5.26
CA HIS A 171 0.18 11.64 6.18
C HIS A 171 -0.35 10.55 7.10
N HIS A 172 0.11 10.57 8.35
CA HIS A 172 -0.32 9.61 9.36
C HIS A 172 -1.73 9.92 9.85
N TYR A 173 -2.52 8.87 10.04
CA TYR A 173 -3.79 8.97 10.74
C TYR A 173 -3.52 9.03 12.25
N LYS A 174 -3.96 10.11 12.89
CA LYS A 174 -3.57 10.42 14.28
C LYS A 174 -4.31 9.62 15.34
N ASP A 175 -5.44 9.02 15.01
CA ASP A 175 -6.16 8.15 15.94
C ASP A 175 -5.69 6.70 15.77
N PRO A 176 -4.91 6.17 16.73
CA PRO A 176 -4.66 4.75 16.75
C PRO A 176 -6.02 4.06 16.93
N ILE A 177 -6.44 3.28 15.94
CA ILE A 177 -7.52 2.32 16.13
C ILE A 177 -7.05 1.39 17.25
N VAL A 178 -7.54 1.64 18.46
CA VAL A 178 -7.26 0.80 19.61
C VAL A 178 -7.95 -0.53 19.34
N HIS A 179 -7.20 -1.51 18.89
CA HIS A 179 -7.68 -2.88 18.84
C HIS A 179 -7.97 -3.32 20.28
N LYS A 180 -9.24 -3.33 20.67
CA LYS A 180 -9.73 -3.96 21.89
C LYS A 180 -9.87 -5.46 21.67
#